data_447fe19d60000c69abd1b9d14873f057
#
_entry.id   447fe19d60000c69abd1b9d14873f057
#
_cell.length_a   1.000
_cell.length_b   1.000
_cell.length_c   1.000
_cell.angle_alpha   90.00
_cell.angle_beta   90.00
_cell.angle_gamma   90.00
#
_symmetry.space_group_name_H-M   'P 1'
#
loop_
_entity.id
_entity.type
_entity.pdbx_description
1 polymer ?
#
loop_
_entity_poly.entity_id
_entity_poly.type
_entity_poly.pdbx_seq_one_letter_code
_entity_poly.pdbx_strand_id
1 'polypeptide(L)'
;MNFESHAQAGQDLWVWEMAEHKTDGYYVDLGCNDARFHSNTYALEEHGWKGLLVDIVCGCENRKGTFILSDAAAPNERLRLYYKHIPAVVDYLTLDCDDATLGAFNALPWDRTTFRLITVETDVYRKGPADRDKMRTMLKAMGYHLVCGDVFVEWPEGTFVPYEDWFAFPDLVNPQLIKRFQSDGVFWKDILKQ
;
A
#
# COMPACT_ATOMS: atom_id res chain seq x y z
N MET A 1 11.04 -12.33 -16.60
CA MET A 1 11.48 -10.91 -16.54
C MET A 1 11.94 -10.62 -15.13
N ASN A 2 13.04 -9.90 -14.94
CA ASN A 2 13.43 -9.45 -13.62
C ASN A 2 12.45 -8.37 -13.15
N PHE A 3 11.95 -8.46 -11.91
CA PHE A 3 11.14 -7.42 -11.30
C PHE A 3 12.06 -6.28 -10.85
N GLU A 4 11.86 -5.07 -11.39
CA GLU A 4 12.59 -3.87 -11.01
C GLU A 4 11.68 -2.99 -10.15
N SER A 5 12.02 -2.85 -8.87
CA SER A 5 11.24 -2.03 -7.94
C SER A 5 11.41 -0.53 -8.23
N HIS A 6 10.31 0.20 -8.16
CA HIS A 6 10.23 1.65 -8.27
C HIS A 6 9.77 2.32 -6.97
N ALA A 7 9.32 1.54 -6.02
CA ALA A 7 8.81 2.01 -4.74
C ALA A 7 9.92 2.53 -3.81
N GLN A 8 9.58 3.47 -2.93
CA GLN A 8 10.53 4.10 -1.99
C GLN A 8 11.08 3.12 -0.96
N ALA A 9 10.26 2.19 -0.48
CA ALA A 9 10.62 1.19 0.52
C ALA A 9 10.45 -0.26 0.01
N GLY A 10 10.45 -0.48 -1.32
CA GLY A 10 10.33 -1.81 -1.91
C GLY A 10 8.94 -2.46 -1.72
N GLN A 11 7.91 -1.65 -1.50
CA GLN A 11 6.53 -2.11 -1.31
C GLN A 11 6.05 -2.98 -2.48
N ASP A 12 6.31 -2.54 -3.71
CA ASP A 12 5.98 -3.24 -4.94
C ASP A 12 6.67 -4.61 -5.04
N LEU A 13 7.93 -4.72 -4.62
CA LEU A 13 8.66 -5.99 -4.60
C LEU A 13 8.13 -6.92 -3.50
N TRP A 14 7.83 -6.40 -2.30
CA TRP A 14 7.20 -7.19 -1.25
C TRP A 14 5.84 -7.74 -1.70
N VAL A 15 5.02 -6.91 -2.33
CA VAL A 15 3.71 -7.32 -2.88
C VAL A 15 3.89 -8.39 -3.95
N TRP A 16 4.87 -8.23 -4.85
CA TRP A 16 5.19 -9.20 -5.89
C TRP A 16 5.52 -10.58 -5.32
N GLU A 17 6.37 -10.63 -4.28
CA GLU A 17 6.71 -11.87 -3.57
C GLU A 17 5.50 -12.44 -2.81
N MET A 18 4.78 -11.62 -2.04
CA MET A 18 3.61 -12.04 -1.27
C MET A 18 2.44 -12.50 -2.14
N ALA A 19 2.34 -12.01 -3.36
CA ALA A 19 1.35 -12.43 -4.35
C ALA A 19 1.82 -13.61 -5.20
N GLU A 20 2.96 -14.23 -4.87
CA GLU A 20 3.54 -15.38 -5.57
C GLU A 20 3.70 -15.12 -7.08
N HIS A 21 4.17 -13.92 -7.42
CA HIS A 21 4.42 -13.45 -8.79
C HIS A 21 3.18 -13.41 -9.69
N LYS A 22 2.03 -13.13 -9.09
CA LYS A 22 0.76 -12.98 -9.83
C LYS A 22 0.87 -11.90 -10.91
N THR A 23 0.34 -12.17 -12.11
CA THR A 23 0.44 -11.25 -13.27
C THR A 23 -0.89 -10.60 -13.68
N ASP A 24 -1.98 -10.89 -12.97
CA ASP A 24 -3.33 -10.37 -13.23
C ASP A 24 -3.97 -9.75 -11.99
N GLY A 25 -3.15 -9.17 -11.12
CA GLY A 25 -3.60 -8.55 -9.88
C GLY A 25 -4.36 -7.24 -10.09
N TYR A 26 -5.11 -6.84 -9.05
CA TYR A 26 -5.78 -5.55 -8.98
C TYR A 26 -5.31 -4.76 -7.76
N TYR A 27 -4.93 -3.49 -7.98
CA TYR A 27 -4.47 -2.60 -6.91
C TYR A 27 -5.38 -1.38 -6.74
N VAL A 28 -5.32 -0.78 -5.54
CA VAL A 28 -5.80 0.56 -5.22
C VAL A 28 -4.64 1.34 -4.63
N ASP A 29 -4.29 2.45 -5.27
CA ASP A 29 -3.15 3.31 -4.93
C ASP A 29 -3.67 4.70 -4.57
N LEU A 30 -3.64 5.01 -3.27
CA LEU A 30 -4.09 6.28 -2.72
C LEU A 30 -2.88 7.11 -2.31
N GLY A 31 -2.66 8.23 -3.01
CA GLY A 31 -1.45 9.04 -2.96
C GLY A 31 -0.43 8.60 -4.01
N CYS A 32 -0.87 8.36 -5.26
CA CYS A 32 -0.01 7.81 -6.30
C CYS A 32 1.05 8.78 -6.84
N ASN A 33 0.94 10.07 -6.56
CA ASN A 33 1.88 11.15 -6.84
C ASN A 33 2.48 11.12 -8.28
N ASP A 34 3.67 10.58 -8.45
CA ASP A 34 4.36 10.47 -9.74
C ASP A 34 4.07 9.13 -10.43
N ALA A 35 4.00 9.14 -11.75
CA ALA A 35 3.69 7.95 -12.53
C ALA A 35 4.67 6.79 -12.35
N ARG A 36 5.93 7.07 -12.03
CA ARG A 36 7.00 6.06 -11.95
C ARG A 36 7.91 6.22 -10.73
N PHE A 37 8.32 7.45 -10.41
CA PHE A 37 9.26 7.72 -9.33
C PHE A 37 8.59 7.50 -7.97
N HIS A 38 9.16 6.65 -7.14
CA HIS A 38 8.62 6.20 -5.85
C HIS A 38 7.22 5.56 -5.94
N SER A 39 6.86 5.06 -7.14
CA SER A 39 5.54 4.46 -7.32
C SER A 39 5.46 3.05 -6.74
N ASN A 40 4.50 2.84 -5.85
CA ASN A 40 4.21 1.55 -5.22
C ASN A 40 3.54 0.54 -6.15
N THR A 41 3.11 0.96 -7.36
CA THR A 41 2.30 0.13 -8.25
C THR A 41 2.77 0.10 -9.70
N TYR A 42 3.72 0.96 -10.10
CA TYR A 42 4.21 1.01 -11.49
C TYR A 42 4.81 -0.33 -11.94
N ALA A 43 5.72 -0.92 -11.15
CA ALA A 43 6.32 -2.20 -11.51
C ALA A 43 5.29 -3.33 -11.61
N LEU A 44 4.26 -3.32 -10.77
CA LEU A 44 3.15 -4.28 -10.85
C LEU A 44 2.36 -4.12 -12.17
N GLU A 45 2.11 -2.89 -12.64
CA GLU A 45 1.49 -2.64 -13.94
C GLU A 45 2.31 -3.17 -15.11
N GLU A 46 3.64 -3.03 -15.06
CA GLU A 46 4.53 -3.58 -16.07
C GLU A 46 4.45 -5.12 -16.12
N HIS A 47 4.03 -5.74 -15.02
CA HIS A 47 3.82 -7.18 -14.89
C HIS A 47 2.33 -7.59 -15.04
N GLY A 48 1.49 -6.71 -15.62
CA GLY A 48 0.13 -7.06 -16.04
C GLY A 48 -0.98 -6.72 -15.04
N TRP A 49 -0.66 -6.13 -13.90
CA TRP A 49 -1.67 -5.67 -12.94
C TRP A 49 -2.46 -4.48 -13.49
N LYS A 50 -3.65 -4.28 -12.94
CA LYS A 50 -4.54 -3.15 -13.24
C LYS A 50 -5.03 -2.55 -11.94
N GLY A 51 -5.54 -1.33 -11.96
CA GLY A 51 -6.08 -0.77 -10.73
C GLY A 51 -6.59 0.65 -10.82
N LEU A 52 -6.80 1.18 -9.64
CA LEU A 52 -7.22 2.54 -9.37
C LEU A 52 -6.04 3.33 -8.79
N LEU A 53 -5.82 4.51 -9.35
CA LEU A 53 -4.82 5.50 -8.92
C LEU A 53 -5.58 6.76 -8.48
N VAL A 54 -5.30 7.25 -7.30
CA VAL A 54 -5.98 8.44 -6.74
C VAL A 54 -4.94 9.41 -6.19
N ASP A 55 -5.05 10.67 -6.56
CA ASP A 55 -4.26 11.75 -5.99
C ASP A 55 -5.00 13.10 -6.11
N ILE A 56 -4.56 14.07 -5.31
CA ILE A 56 -5.01 15.47 -5.38
C ILE A 56 -4.23 16.28 -6.44
N VAL A 57 -3.15 15.71 -6.96
CA VAL A 57 -2.34 16.30 -8.04
C VAL A 57 -2.36 15.40 -9.27
N CYS A 58 -2.15 16.00 -10.44
CA CYS A 58 -2.00 15.29 -11.70
C CYS A 58 -0.57 14.74 -11.81
N GLY A 59 -0.40 13.48 -12.18
CA GLY A 59 0.91 12.83 -12.32
C GLY A 59 0.82 11.44 -12.93
N CYS A 60 -0.34 10.81 -12.80
CA CYS A 60 -0.56 9.41 -13.18
C CYS A 60 -1.51 9.20 -14.37
N GLU A 61 -1.84 10.23 -15.15
CA GLU A 61 -2.81 10.17 -16.25
C GLU A 61 -2.40 9.22 -17.38
N ASN A 62 -1.10 8.98 -17.54
CA ASN A 62 -0.55 8.12 -18.59
C ASN A 62 -0.32 6.68 -18.11
N ARG A 63 -0.70 6.33 -16.88
CA ARG A 63 -0.65 4.98 -16.34
C ARG A 63 -1.70 4.07 -16.98
N LYS A 64 -1.48 2.76 -16.94
CA LYS A 64 -2.45 1.76 -17.44
C LYS A 64 -3.68 1.63 -16.53
N GLY A 65 -3.53 1.95 -15.24
CA GLY A 65 -4.61 2.02 -14.28
C GLY A 65 -5.55 3.21 -14.52
N THR A 66 -6.72 3.20 -13.89
CA THR A 66 -7.65 4.32 -13.93
C THR A 66 -7.23 5.39 -12.94
N PHE A 67 -6.82 6.55 -13.43
CA PHE A 67 -6.51 7.70 -12.57
C PHE A 67 -7.75 8.54 -12.27
N ILE A 68 -7.93 8.90 -10.98
CA ILE A 68 -8.97 9.80 -10.50
C ILE A 68 -8.34 10.93 -9.68
N LEU A 69 -8.42 12.15 -10.20
CA LEU A 69 -8.04 13.35 -9.45
C LEU A 69 -9.09 13.60 -8.36
N SER A 70 -8.74 13.30 -7.11
CA SER A 70 -9.62 13.43 -5.93
C SER A 70 -8.80 13.39 -4.66
N ASP A 71 -9.28 14.06 -3.63
CA ASP A 71 -8.83 13.82 -2.26
C ASP A 71 -9.36 12.44 -1.80
N ALA A 72 -8.46 11.54 -1.42
CA ALA A 72 -8.80 10.20 -0.95
C ALA A 72 -9.50 10.23 0.43
N ALA A 73 -9.21 11.24 1.27
CA ALA A 73 -9.84 11.43 2.58
C ALA A 73 -11.24 12.07 2.48
N ALA A 74 -11.49 12.81 1.38
CA ALA A 74 -12.80 13.44 1.09
C ALA A 74 -13.25 13.13 -0.35
N PRO A 75 -13.57 11.85 -0.65
CA PRO A 75 -13.80 11.38 -2.01
C PRO A 75 -14.87 12.16 -2.74
N ASN A 76 -14.56 12.63 -3.96
CA ASN A 76 -15.55 13.24 -4.84
C ASN A 76 -16.56 12.19 -5.36
N GLU A 77 -17.59 12.62 -6.07
CA GLU A 77 -18.63 11.73 -6.58
C GLU A 77 -18.07 10.64 -7.51
N ARG A 78 -17.09 10.98 -8.36
CA ARG A 78 -16.46 10.02 -9.29
C ARG A 78 -15.72 8.91 -8.52
N LEU A 79 -14.94 9.26 -7.49
CA LEU A 79 -14.22 8.29 -6.66
C LEU A 79 -15.19 7.42 -5.85
N ARG A 80 -16.24 8.02 -5.25
CA ARG A 80 -17.30 7.28 -4.55
C ARG A 80 -18.01 6.28 -5.46
N LEU A 81 -18.28 6.68 -6.71
CA LEU A 81 -18.86 5.79 -7.69
C LEU A 81 -17.90 4.65 -8.04
N TYR A 82 -16.61 4.96 -8.20
CA TYR A 82 -15.60 3.96 -8.52
C TYR A 82 -15.44 2.92 -7.40
N TYR A 83 -15.46 3.34 -6.14
CA TYR A 83 -15.44 2.44 -4.99
C TYR A 83 -16.59 1.42 -4.97
N LYS A 84 -17.74 1.74 -5.61
CA LYS A 84 -18.85 0.78 -5.74
C LYS A 84 -18.57 -0.33 -6.75
N HIS A 85 -17.56 -0.17 -7.60
CA HIS A 85 -17.26 -1.08 -8.71
C HIS A 85 -15.89 -1.76 -8.59
N ILE A 86 -15.07 -1.45 -7.59
CA ILE A 86 -13.85 -2.21 -7.35
C ILE A 86 -14.19 -3.66 -6.96
N PRO A 87 -13.30 -4.62 -7.21
CA PRO A 87 -13.51 -6.02 -6.84
C PRO A 87 -13.82 -6.21 -5.35
N ALA A 88 -14.59 -7.24 -5.01
CA ALA A 88 -14.81 -7.62 -3.61
C ALA A 88 -13.51 -8.06 -2.92
N VAL A 89 -12.54 -8.59 -3.68
CA VAL A 89 -11.17 -8.84 -3.23
C VAL A 89 -10.24 -8.04 -4.13
N VAL A 90 -9.46 -7.16 -3.54
CA VAL A 90 -8.39 -6.37 -4.16
C VAL A 90 -7.05 -6.95 -3.71
N ASP A 91 -6.13 -7.21 -4.63
CA ASP A 91 -4.86 -7.86 -4.30
C ASP A 91 -3.93 -6.94 -3.51
N TYR A 92 -3.94 -5.63 -3.78
CA TYR A 92 -3.06 -4.68 -3.11
C TYR A 92 -3.72 -3.31 -2.88
N LEU A 93 -3.60 -2.81 -1.67
CA LEU A 93 -3.89 -1.43 -1.28
C LEU A 93 -2.61 -0.76 -0.81
N THR A 94 -2.27 0.40 -1.36
CA THR A 94 -1.27 1.30 -0.80
C THR A 94 -1.92 2.59 -0.35
N LEU A 95 -1.58 3.04 0.85
CA LEU A 95 -2.05 4.25 1.51
C LEU A 95 -0.84 5.13 1.85
N ASP A 96 -0.62 6.14 1.02
CA ASP A 96 0.49 7.10 1.15
C ASP A 96 -0.03 8.50 0.80
N CYS A 97 -0.83 9.06 1.71
CA CYS A 97 -1.52 10.34 1.53
C CYS A 97 -1.04 11.39 2.54
N ASP A 98 0.20 11.29 3.02
CA ASP A 98 0.75 12.19 4.04
C ASP A 98 -0.20 12.37 5.25
N ASP A 99 -0.53 13.61 5.59
CA ASP A 99 -1.43 13.97 6.70
C ASP A 99 -2.87 13.46 6.53
N ALA A 100 -3.26 13.09 5.32
CA ALA A 100 -4.60 12.61 4.99
C ALA A 100 -4.75 11.07 5.08
N THR A 101 -3.67 10.31 5.33
CA THR A 101 -3.67 8.84 5.30
C THR A 101 -4.77 8.22 6.18
N LEU A 102 -4.93 8.65 7.43
CA LEU A 102 -6.01 8.13 8.29
C LEU A 102 -7.42 8.50 7.75
N GLY A 103 -7.57 9.68 7.15
CA GLY A 103 -8.82 10.11 6.49
C GLY A 103 -9.13 9.22 5.29
N ALA A 104 -8.14 8.97 4.43
CA ALA A 104 -8.25 8.09 3.27
C ALA A 104 -8.60 6.65 3.68
N PHE A 105 -7.94 6.13 4.73
CA PHE A 105 -8.26 4.85 5.35
C PHE A 105 -9.73 4.74 5.74
N ASN A 106 -10.28 5.76 6.43
CA ASN A 106 -11.68 5.76 6.87
C ASN A 106 -12.69 5.88 5.72
N ALA A 107 -12.29 6.43 4.57
CA ALA A 107 -13.15 6.61 3.42
C ALA A 107 -13.26 5.37 2.51
N LEU A 108 -12.43 4.35 2.73
CA LEU A 108 -12.43 3.11 1.96
C LEU A 108 -13.70 2.27 2.21
N PRO A 109 -14.15 1.49 1.22
CA PRO A 109 -15.37 0.66 1.33
C PRO A 109 -15.10 -0.68 2.03
N TRP A 110 -14.67 -0.65 3.30
CA TRP A 110 -14.33 -1.82 4.12
C TRP A 110 -15.48 -2.81 4.32
N ASP A 111 -16.72 -2.36 4.16
CA ASP A 111 -17.94 -3.16 4.30
C ASP A 111 -18.17 -4.14 3.16
N ARG A 112 -17.48 -3.97 2.04
CA ARG A 112 -17.70 -4.72 0.81
C ARG A 112 -16.43 -5.18 0.10
N THR A 113 -15.27 -4.68 0.51
CA THR A 113 -14.00 -4.98 -0.14
C THR A 113 -12.98 -5.46 0.89
N THR A 114 -12.37 -6.61 0.62
CA THR A 114 -11.21 -7.12 1.37
C THR A 114 -9.97 -6.87 0.55
N PHE A 115 -8.95 -6.28 1.16
CA PHE A 115 -7.63 -6.11 0.54
C PHE A 115 -6.72 -7.27 0.97
N ARG A 116 -6.12 -7.96 0.01
CA ARG A 116 -5.25 -9.10 0.29
C ARG A 116 -3.96 -8.66 1.00
N LEU A 117 -3.32 -7.61 0.48
CA LEU A 117 -2.10 -6.98 0.99
C LEU A 117 -2.33 -5.49 1.15
N ILE A 118 -1.75 -4.90 2.19
CA ILE A 118 -1.85 -3.46 2.45
C ILE A 118 -0.49 -2.94 2.88
N THR A 119 -0.06 -1.81 2.31
CA THR A 119 1.02 -0.97 2.84
C THR A 119 0.45 0.37 3.26
N VAL A 120 0.87 0.88 4.41
CA VAL A 120 0.35 2.12 4.97
C VAL A 120 1.50 2.99 5.45
N GLU A 121 1.70 4.16 4.84
CA GLU A 121 2.56 5.20 5.40
C GLU A 121 2.01 5.67 6.74
N THR A 122 2.84 5.66 7.76
CA THR A 122 2.42 5.94 9.15
C THR A 122 2.88 7.28 9.68
N ASP A 123 3.89 7.88 9.05
CA ASP A 123 4.47 9.17 9.48
C ASP A 123 4.89 9.25 10.97
N VAL A 124 5.16 8.11 11.60
CA VAL A 124 5.48 8.06 13.05
C VAL A 124 6.66 8.96 13.41
N TYR A 125 7.67 9.00 12.53
CA TYR A 125 8.86 9.83 12.72
C TYR A 125 8.56 11.33 12.74
N ARG A 126 7.44 11.76 12.16
CA ARG A 126 7.03 13.16 12.03
C ARG A 126 5.90 13.54 13.00
N LYS A 127 4.90 12.66 13.17
CA LYS A 127 3.65 12.95 13.89
C LYS A 127 3.50 12.15 15.20
N GLY A 128 4.37 11.17 15.44
CA GLY A 128 4.20 10.22 16.53
C GLY A 128 3.21 9.09 16.20
N PRO A 129 2.98 8.15 17.13
CA PRO A 129 2.36 6.87 16.85
C PRO A 129 0.81 6.85 16.83
N ALA A 130 0.14 7.96 17.15
CA ALA A 130 -1.30 7.95 17.42
C ALA A 130 -2.15 7.43 16.26
N ASP A 131 -1.91 7.92 15.04
CA ASP A 131 -2.68 7.50 13.85
C ASP A 131 -2.30 6.08 13.41
N ARG A 132 -1.00 5.72 13.47
CA ARG A 132 -0.52 4.37 13.25
C ARG A 132 -1.22 3.36 14.17
N ASP A 133 -1.20 3.61 15.49
CA ASP A 133 -1.76 2.69 16.47
C ASP A 133 -3.27 2.53 16.32
N LYS A 134 -3.95 3.58 15.89
CA LYS A 134 -5.37 3.55 15.54
C LYS A 134 -5.62 2.67 14.31
N MET A 135 -4.88 2.85 13.22
CA MET A 135 -5.00 2.03 12.02
C MET A 135 -4.63 0.57 12.28
N ARG A 136 -3.55 0.29 13.04
CA ARG A 136 -3.21 -1.06 13.51
C ARG A 136 -4.35 -1.72 14.28
N THR A 137 -4.99 -0.99 15.19
CA THR A 137 -6.12 -1.49 15.98
C THR A 137 -7.32 -1.82 15.09
N MET A 138 -7.66 -0.93 14.15
CA MET A 138 -8.78 -1.14 13.22
C MET A 138 -8.52 -2.31 12.27
N LEU A 139 -7.34 -2.39 11.64
CA LEU A 139 -6.97 -3.49 10.74
C LEU A 139 -6.96 -4.83 11.47
N LYS A 140 -6.43 -4.89 12.69
CA LYS A 140 -6.48 -6.10 13.53
C LYS A 140 -7.92 -6.53 13.84
N ALA A 141 -8.79 -5.58 14.15
CA ALA A 141 -10.22 -5.87 14.41
C ALA A 141 -10.94 -6.39 13.15
N MET A 142 -10.50 -6.01 11.95
CA MET A 142 -10.98 -6.52 10.67
C MET A 142 -10.34 -7.86 10.25
N GLY A 143 -9.44 -8.44 11.06
CA GLY A 143 -8.81 -9.74 10.80
C GLY A 143 -7.47 -9.67 10.06
N TYR A 144 -6.92 -8.48 9.81
CA TYR A 144 -5.59 -8.34 9.19
C TYR A 144 -4.47 -8.69 10.16
N HIS A 145 -3.41 -9.29 9.62
CA HIS A 145 -2.17 -9.57 10.30
C HIS A 145 -1.11 -8.52 9.92
N LEU A 146 -0.47 -7.91 10.93
CA LEU A 146 0.70 -7.05 10.72
C LEU A 146 1.90 -7.93 10.42
N VAL A 147 2.34 -7.95 9.17
CA VAL A 147 3.49 -8.75 8.71
C VAL A 147 4.79 -8.01 9.01
N CYS A 148 4.89 -6.74 8.61
CA CYS A 148 6.05 -5.92 8.90
C CYS A 148 5.59 -4.65 9.60
N GLY A 149 5.95 -4.50 10.88
CA GLY A 149 5.68 -3.28 11.64
C GLY A 149 6.83 -2.31 11.59
N ASP A 150 6.53 -1.01 11.56
CA ASP A 150 7.55 0.04 11.58
C ASP A 150 8.70 -0.24 10.60
N VAL A 151 8.38 -0.43 9.33
CA VAL A 151 9.37 -0.63 8.26
C VAL A 151 10.22 0.62 8.14
N PHE A 152 11.55 0.47 8.25
CA PHE A 152 12.48 1.60 8.22
C PHE A 152 12.91 1.92 6.80
N VAL A 153 13.01 3.22 6.53
CA VAL A 153 13.68 3.78 5.35
C VAL A 153 14.89 4.59 5.76
N GLU A 154 15.85 4.72 4.87
CA GLU A 154 16.96 5.63 5.04
C GLU A 154 16.49 7.05 4.64
N TRP A 155 16.43 7.93 5.62
CA TRP A 155 16.19 9.36 5.39
C TRP A 155 17.49 10.03 4.95
N PRO A 156 17.45 11.21 4.29
CA PRO A 156 18.67 11.92 3.93
C PRO A 156 19.68 11.97 5.09
N GLU A 157 20.96 11.74 4.80
CA GLU A 157 22.09 11.77 5.75
C GLU A 157 22.28 10.53 6.62
N GLY A 158 21.79 9.36 6.22
CA GLY A 158 22.06 8.09 6.93
C GLY A 158 21.23 7.89 8.20
N THR A 159 20.18 8.69 8.39
CA THR A 159 19.22 8.49 9.49
C THR A 159 18.15 7.49 9.06
N PHE A 160 17.90 6.45 9.86
CA PHE A 160 16.82 5.50 9.62
C PHE A 160 15.59 5.88 10.43
N VAL A 161 14.43 5.94 9.77
CA VAL A 161 13.15 6.31 10.39
C VAL A 161 12.08 5.26 10.14
N PRO A 162 11.16 5.02 11.11
CA PRO A 162 9.99 4.18 10.89
C PRO A 162 9.04 4.89 9.93
N TYR A 163 8.80 4.29 8.78
CA TYR A 163 8.08 4.90 7.67
C TYR A 163 6.67 4.35 7.52
N GLU A 164 6.51 3.03 7.47
CA GLU A 164 5.23 2.40 7.15
C GLU A 164 5.01 1.05 7.83
N ASP A 165 3.79 0.53 7.69
CA ASP A 165 3.38 -0.80 8.12
C ASP A 165 2.88 -1.63 6.93
N TRP A 166 3.17 -2.94 6.92
CA TRP A 166 2.72 -3.89 5.90
C TRP A 166 1.83 -4.97 6.51
N PHE A 167 0.64 -5.14 5.94
CA PHE A 167 -0.37 -6.08 6.42
C PHE A 167 -0.77 -7.08 5.36
N ALA A 168 -1.24 -8.25 5.81
CA ALA A 168 -1.86 -9.26 4.97
C ALA A 168 -3.19 -9.72 5.57
N PHE A 169 -4.15 -10.11 4.72
CA PHE A 169 -5.33 -10.85 5.15
C PHE A 169 -5.00 -12.34 5.14
N PRO A 170 -4.88 -13.01 6.31
CA PRO A 170 -4.23 -14.32 6.42
C PRO A 170 -4.90 -15.42 5.57
N ASP A 171 -6.23 -15.37 5.42
CA ASP A 171 -6.98 -16.38 4.65
C ASP A 171 -6.75 -16.27 3.13
N LEU A 172 -6.15 -15.19 2.66
CA LEU A 172 -5.89 -14.92 1.24
C LEU A 172 -4.41 -15.01 0.85
N VAL A 173 -3.52 -15.27 1.80
CA VAL A 173 -2.07 -15.26 1.58
C VAL A 173 -1.44 -16.54 2.09
N ASN A 174 -0.41 -17.01 1.41
CA ASN A 174 0.36 -18.17 1.85
C ASN A 174 0.98 -17.91 3.24
N PRO A 175 0.62 -18.71 4.28
CA PRO A 175 1.08 -18.49 5.64
C PRO A 175 2.61 -18.63 5.80
N GLN A 176 3.29 -19.34 4.89
CA GLN A 176 4.74 -19.45 4.89
C GLN A 176 5.41 -18.12 4.49
N LEU A 177 4.77 -17.35 3.58
CA LEU A 177 5.26 -16.03 3.20
C LEU A 177 5.04 -15.01 4.33
N ILE A 178 3.89 -15.06 5.01
CA ILE A 178 3.67 -14.24 6.22
C ILE A 178 4.80 -14.50 7.24
N LYS A 179 5.09 -15.76 7.51
CA LYS A 179 6.17 -16.15 8.46
C LYS A 179 7.55 -15.72 7.97
N ARG A 180 7.83 -15.84 6.66
CA ARG A 180 9.11 -15.44 6.05
C ARG A 180 9.40 -13.96 6.25
N PHE A 181 8.41 -13.11 6.01
CA PHE A 181 8.58 -11.65 6.06
C PHE A 181 8.24 -11.02 7.42
N GLN A 182 7.80 -11.81 8.41
CA GLN A 182 7.44 -11.30 9.73
C GLN A 182 8.60 -10.54 10.38
N SER A 183 8.41 -9.23 10.60
CA SER A 183 9.44 -8.34 11.14
C SER A 183 8.83 -7.12 11.85
N ASP A 184 9.62 -6.44 12.67
CA ASP A 184 9.23 -5.22 13.35
C ASP A 184 10.46 -4.34 13.56
N GLY A 185 10.40 -3.07 13.16
CA GLY A 185 11.51 -2.14 13.26
C GLY A 185 12.72 -2.49 12.39
N VAL A 186 12.50 -3.05 11.19
CA VAL A 186 13.56 -3.54 10.30
C VAL A 186 13.65 -2.68 9.04
N PHE A 187 14.87 -2.45 8.57
CA PHE A 187 15.10 -1.75 7.30
C PHE A 187 14.58 -2.57 6.12
N TRP A 188 13.82 -1.95 5.22
CA TRP A 188 13.12 -2.64 4.15
C TRP A 188 14.00 -3.55 3.27
N LYS A 189 15.26 -3.13 2.98
CA LYS A 189 16.18 -3.96 2.20
C LYS A 189 16.56 -5.26 2.91
N ASP A 190 16.58 -5.28 4.23
CA ASP A 190 16.90 -6.48 5.01
C ASP A 190 15.68 -7.40 5.13
N ILE A 191 14.46 -6.85 5.10
CA ILE A 191 13.22 -7.62 4.99
C ILE A 191 13.20 -8.41 3.67
N LEU A 192 13.54 -7.77 2.56
CA LEU A 192 13.45 -8.34 1.21
C LEU A 192 14.63 -9.27 0.84
N LYS A 193 15.67 -9.35 1.66
CA LYS A 193 16.76 -10.33 1.51
C LYS A 193 16.45 -11.71 2.11
N GLN A 194 15.40 -11.84 2.88
CA GLN A 194 14.97 -13.08 3.52
C GLN A 194 14.30 -13.99 2.47
#